data_82cbe8a4a9de308a4a9c5430dc08000f
#
_entry.id   82cbe8a4a9de308a4a9c5430dc08000f
#
_cell.length_a   1.000
_cell.length_b   1.000
_cell.length_c   1.000
_cell.angle_alpha   90.00
_cell.angle_beta   90.00
_cell.angle_gamma   90.00
#
_symmetry.space_group_name_H-M   'P 1'
#
loop_
_entity.id
_entity.type
_entity.pdbx_description
1 polymer ?
#
loop_
_entity_poly.entity_id
_entity_poly.type
_entity_poly.pdbx_seq_one_letter_code
_entity_poly.pdbx_strand_id
1 'polypeptide(L)'
;MKKIFVALLSAALLLTACSKNQKSGASTPKSIVALSPSAVEILYAVGAGSQISAVTDFADYPEEAKSLPKVGGFDGKTLSMEKILSFKPDLVYLTDGMHNFLIEELEADGIAYYISNATSIEAVKNEILEVGKLTGHEKEAKVVLENMKTKLAKLSDGSVENPKTVYYEVWNAPYMSVGTTSFINDVIATAGARNIFDDLTDGYPVVSEESIIARKPDVILLTASSGVTAASIAERAGWSEIPAVKNNKVFVIDDNLYSRPSPRIADAVNNLESLLK
;
A
#
# COMPACT_ATOMS: atom_id res chain seq x y z
N MET A 1 32.73 -50.37 39.71
CA MET A 1 31.44 -49.66 39.52
C MET A 1 31.75 -48.27 39.04
N LYS A 2 31.79 -48.08 37.69
CA LYS A 2 32.07 -46.78 37.06
C LYS A 2 30.76 -46.15 36.65
N LYS A 3 30.40 -44.98 37.23
CA LYS A 3 29.23 -44.15 36.85
C LYS A 3 29.65 -43.28 35.65
N ILE A 4 28.99 -43.54 34.51
CA ILE A 4 29.10 -42.71 33.31
C ILE A 4 28.10 -41.59 33.42
N PHE A 5 28.57 -40.34 33.48
CA PHE A 5 27.76 -39.14 33.35
C PHE A 5 27.56 -38.85 31.85
N VAL A 6 26.33 -38.97 31.37
CA VAL A 6 25.95 -38.51 30.02
C VAL A 6 25.51 -37.07 30.16
N ALA A 7 26.33 -36.16 29.64
CA ALA A 7 25.97 -34.77 29.49
C ALA A 7 25.13 -34.58 28.22
N LEU A 8 23.82 -34.30 28.38
CA LEU A 8 22.93 -33.86 27.29
C LEU A 8 23.25 -32.42 26.94
N LEU A 9 23.90 -32.24 25.81
CA LEU A 9 24.12 -30.92 25.21
C LEU A 9 22.89 -30.56 24.37
N SER A 10 21.99 -29.75 24.95
CA SER A 10 20.83 -29.20 24.27
C SER A 10 21.29 -28.12 23.29
N ALA A 11 21.39 -28.48 22.02
CA ALA A 11 21.61 -27.50 20.94
C ALA A 11 20.30 -26.73 20.71
N ALA A 12 20.23 -25.51 21.25
CA ALA A 12 19.21 -24.53 20.88
C ALA A 12 19.49 -24.04 19.44
N LEU A 13 18.78 -24.61 18.48
CA LEU A 13 18.71 -24.06 17.13
C LEU A 13 17.94 -22.71 17.20
N LEU A 14 18.67 -21.62 17.22
CA LEU A 14 18.12 -20.30 16.92
C LEU A 14 17.75 -20.28 15.43
N LEU A 15 16.47 -20.47 15.15
CA LEU A 15 15.88 -20.18 13.86
C LEU A 15 15.90 -18.65 13.66
N THR A 16 17.00 -18.13 13.13
CA THR A 16 17.01 -16.80 12.51
C THR A 16 16.18 -16.90 11.24
N ALA A 17 14.91 -16.48 11.33
CA ALA A 17 14.12 -16.18 10.15
C ALA A 17 14.81 -15.00 9.44
N CYS A 18 15.64 -15.33 8.44
CA CYS A 18 16.17 -14.34 7.51
C CYS A 18 14.99 -13.78 6.72
N SER A 19 14.55 -12.58 7.07
CA SER A 19 13.77 -11.73 6.20
C SER A 19 14.59 -11.51 4.94
N LYS A 20 14.14 -12.03 3.79
CA LYS A 20 14.84 -11.95 2.50
C LYS A 20 14.82 -10.55 1.88
N ASN A 21 14.31 -9.53 2.58
CA ASN A 21 13.93 -8.25 1.99
C ASN A 21 14.99 -7.15 2.06
N GLN A 22 16.22 -7.43 2.53
CA GLN A 22 17.20 -6.35 2.72
C GLN A 22 18.62 -6.80 2.47
N LYS A 23 19.26 -6.28 1.40
CA LYS A 23 20.72 -6.08 1.37
C LYS A 23 21.02 -4.64 1.82
N SER A 24 21.15 -4.41 3.12
CA SER A 24 21.56 -3.09 3.64
C SER A 24 23.06 -2.91 3.48
N GLY A 25 23.46 -1.82 2.84
CA GLY A 25 24.81 -1.29 2.94
C GLY A 25 25.11 -0.88 4.39
N ALA A 26 26.38 -0.91 4.79
CA ALA A 26 26.80 -0.61 6.16
C ALA A 26 26.68 0.88 6.55
N SER A 27 26.18 1.77 5.68
CA SER A 27 26.04 3.21 5.89
C SER A 27 24.65 3.69 5.47
N THR A 28 24.18 4.76 6.13
CA THR A 28 22.93 5.45 5.74
C THR A 28 23.00 5.91 4.28
N PRO A 29 22.01 5.55 3.42
CA PRO A 29 22.03 5.91 2.01
C PRO A 29 21.91 7.43 1.84
N LYS A 30 22.65 7.99 0.88
CA LYS A 30 22.63 9.41 0.54
C LYS A 30 21.93 9.68 -0.79
N SER A 31 21.82 8.66 -1.62
CA SER A 31 21.17 8.70 -2.93
C SER A 31 20.16 7.54 -3.05
N ILE A 32 18.88 7.86 -2.93
CA ILE A 32 17.80 6.88 -3.01
C ILE A 32 17.02 7.11 -4.30
N VAL A 33 16.84 6.07 -5.11
CA VAL A 33 15.88 6.08 -6.21
C VAL A 33 14.63 5.36 -5.75
N ALA A 34 13.49 6.08 -5.68
CA ALA A 34 12.22 5.55 -5.20
C ALA A 34 11.27 5.25 -6.37
N LEU A 35 10.95 3.97 -6.57
CA LEU A 35 10.23 3.50 -7.75
C LEU A 35 8.71 3.42 -7.58
N SER A 36 8.17 3.97 -6.49
CA SER A 36 6.71 4.07 -6.30
C SER A 36 6.32 5.35 -5.59
N PRO A 37 5.12 5.90 -5.85
CA PRO A 37 4.60 7.05 -5.10
C PRO A 37 4.55 6.81 -3.60
N SER A 38 4.16 5.60 -3.15
CA SER A 38 4.11 5.24 -1.72
C SER A 38 5.48 5.29 -1.05
N ALA A 39 6.54 4.79 -1.72
CA ALA A 39 7.91 4.89 -1.23
C ALA A 39 8.33 6.36 -1.04
N VAL A 40 7.99 7.22 -2.00
CA VAL A 40 8.27 8.66 -1.91
C VAL A 40 7.55 9.28 -0.71
N GLU A 41 6.27 8.98 -0.52
CA GLU A 41 5.47 9.48 0.60
C GLU A 41 6.04 9.03 1.95
N ILE A 42 6.49 7.77 2.08
CA ILE A 42 7.13 7.27 3.30
C ILE A 42 8.46 7.99 3.55
N LEU A 43 9.33 8.10 2.53
CA LEU A 43 10.63 8.76 2.65
C LEU A 43 10.50 10.22 3.10
N TYR A 44 9.56 10.97 2.51
CA TYR A 44 9.29 12.35 2.95
C TYR A 44 8.73 12.39 4.37
N ALA A 45 7.80 11.50 4.71
CA ALA A 45 7.17 11.48 6.02
C ALA A 45 8.17 11.21 7.16
N VAL A 46 9.15 10.34 6.94
CA VAL A 46 10.20 10.06 7.92
C VAL A 46 11.35 11.09 7.90
N GLY A 47 11.31 12.10 7.01
CA GLY A 47 12.33 13.14 6.94
C GLY A 47 13.51 12.83 6.00
N ALA A 48 13.44 11.74 5.24
CA ALA A 48 14.48 11.31 4.29
C ALA A 48 14.33 11.94 2.88
N GLY A 49 13.47 12.93 2.71
CA GLY A 49 13.20 13.56 1.41
C GLY A 49 14.46 14.09 0.69
N SER A 50 15.42 14.65 1.45
CA SER A 50 16.68 15.14 0.89
C SER A 50 17.63 14.04 0.38
N GLN A 51 17.37 12.77 0.72
CA GLN A 51 18.13 11.62 0.24
C GLN A 51 17.58 11.09 -1.09
N ILE A 52 16.42 11.54 -1.54
CA ILE A 52 15.81 11.10 -2.80
C ILE A 52 16.49 11.80 -3.97
N SER A 53 17.14 11.02 -4.83
CA SER A 53 17.81 11.52 -6.04
C SER A 53 16.92 11.45 -7.29
N ALA A 54 16.02 10.47 -7.37
CA ALA A 54 15.08 10.34 -8.46
C ALA A 54 13.85 9.50 -8.08
N VAL A 55 12.76 9.68 -8.84
CA VAL A 55 11.46 9.04 -8.61
C VAL A 55 10.80 8.63 -9.92
N THR A 56 9.69 7.91 -9.87
CA THR A 56 8.87 7.61 -11.06
C THR A 56 8.02 8.82 -11.49
N ASP A 57 7.50 8.76 -12.73
CA ASP A 57 6.63 9.81 -13.30
C ASP A 57 5.39 10.10 -12.46
N PHE A 58 4.96 9.13 -11.64
CA PHE A 58 3.73 9.19 -10.83
C PHE A 58 3.93 9.73 -9.40
N ALA A 59 5.15 10.13 -9.04
CA ALA A 59 5.43 10.75 -7.75
C ALA A 59 4.92 12.20 -7.76
N ASP A 60 3.77 12.43 -7.13
CA ASP A 60 3.02 13.69 -7.11
C ASP A 60 2.77 14.24 -5.69
N TYR A 61 3.15 13.49 -4.66
CA TYR A 61 3.00 13.89 -3.27
C TYR A 61 4.27 13.51 -2.45
N PRO A 62 4.72 14.42 -1.55
CA PRO A 62 4.26 15.81 -1.40
C PRO A 62 4.57 16.66 -2.65
N GLU A 63 4.15 17.94 -2.67
CA GLU A 63 4.29 18.81 -3.85
C GLU A 63 5.75 18.88 -4.35
N GLU A 64 6.71 18.87 -3.43
CA GLU A 64 8.15 18.90 -3.70
C GLU A 64 8.62 17.71 -4.56
N ALA A 65 7.95 16.55 -4.43
CA ALA A 65 8.29 15.35 -5.19
C ALA A 65 8.08 15.50 -6.70
N LYS A 66 7.18 16.40 -7.12
CA LYS A 66 6.92 16.66 -8.53
C LYS A 66 8.13 17.19 -9.27
N SER A 67 8.98 17.96 -8.57
CA SER A 67 10.19 18.57 -9.13
C SER A 67 11.39 17.64 -9.21
N LEU A 68 11.33 16.44 -8.59
CA LEU A 68 12.44 15.50 -8.60
C LEU A 68 12.65 14.88 -9.99
N PRO A 69 13.91 14.53 -10.34
CA PRO A 69 14.23 13.83 -11.57
C PRO A 69 13.40 12.54 -11.74
N LYS A 70 13.04 12.24 -13.00
CA LYS A 70 12.17 11.10 -13.31
C LYS A 70 12.95 10.00 -14.02
N VAL A 71 12.74 8.75 -13.54
CA VAL A 71 13.36 7.55 -14.14
C VAL A 71 12.41 6.74 -15.04
N GLY A 72 11.18 7.19 -15.19
CA GLY A 72 10.13 6.56 -16.02
C GLY A 72 8.91 6.12 -15.22
N GLY A 73 8.11 5.24 -15.79
CA GLY A 73 6.86 4.76 -15.23
C GLY A 73 7.01 3.65 -14.18
N PHE A 74 6.12 2.62 -14.24
CA PHE A 74 6.08 1.55 -13.24
C PHE A 74 6.69 0.23 -13.71
N ASP A 75 6.72 -0.04 -15.01
CA ASP A 75 7.03 -1.34 -15.55
C ASP A 75 8.33 -1.37 -16.35
N GLY A 76 8.80 -2.57 -16.72
CA GLY A 76 10.04 -2.76 -17.48
C GLY A 76 10.04 -2.16 -18.88
N LYS A 77 8.90 -1.65 -19.38
CA LYS A 77 8.84 -0.94 -20.68
C LYS A 77 9.05 0.56 -20.52
N THR A 78 8.67 1.10 -19.37
CA THR A 78 8.66 2.54 -19.08
C THR A 78 9.73 2.97 -18.10
N LEU A 79 10.20 2.09 -17.20
CA LEU A 79 11.37 2.31 -16.35
C LEU A 79 12.67 2.16 -17.15
N SER A 80 13.62 3.05 -16.91
CA SER A 80 14.95 3.00 -17.52
C SER A 80 16.02 2.68 -16.47
N MET A 81 16.59 1.47 -16.53
CA MET A 81 17.71 1.08 -15.67
C MET A 81 18.92 2.00 -15.86
N GLU A 82 19.24 2.38 -17.10
CA GLU A 82 20.29 3.36 -17.39
C GLU A 82 20.09 4.67 -16.64
N LYS A 83 18.84 5.19 -16.61
CA LYS A 83 18.52 6.40 -15.83
C LYS A 83 18.67 6.15 -14.34
N ILE A 84 18.19 5.02 -13.82
CA ILE A 84 18.35 4.66 -12.39
C ILE A 84 19.83 4.68 -12.02
N LEU A 85 20.68 4.00 -12.79
CA LEU A 85 22.12 3.91 -12.56
C LEU A 85 22.85 5.27 -12.70
N SER A 86 22.34 6.18 -13.55
CA SER A 86 22.95 7.50 -13.74
C SER A 86 22.93 8.35 -12.46
N PHE A 87 22.00 8.09 -11.53
CA PHE A 87 21.92 8.74 -10.23
C PHE A 87 22.88 8.14 -9.18
N LYS A 88 23.60 7.06 -9.54
CA LYS A 88 24.53 6.34 -8.64
C LYS A 88 23.88 6.05 -7.29
N PRO A 89 22.73 5.35 -7.26
CA PRO A 89 21.99 5.14 -6.02
C PRO A 89 22.78 4.28 -5.04
N ASP A 90 22.73 4.68 -3.76
CA ASP A 90 23.15 3.83 -2.64
C ASP A 90 22.03 2.83 -2.29
N LEU A 91 20.78 3.17 -2.65
CA LEU A 91 19.60 2.37 -2.40
C LEU A 91 18.58 2.56 -3.51
N VAL A 92 17.97 1.46 -3.97
CA VAL A 92 16.77 1.52 -4.83
C VAL A 92 15.58 0.96 -4.04
N TYR A 93 14.49 1.74 -3.94
CA TYR A 93 13.29 1.36 -3.22
C TYR A 93 12.28 0.79 -4.21
N LEU A 94 12.07 -0.53 -4.15
CA LEU A 94 11.25 -1.34 -5.05
C LEU A 94 9.89 -1.64 -4.45
N THR A 95 8.94 -2.07 -5.29
CA THR A 95 7.67 -2.70 -4.88
C THR A 95 7.66 -4.15 -5.34
N ASP A 96 7.35 -5.07 -4.42
CA ASP A 96 7.27 -6.50 -4.71
C ASP A 96 6.27 -6.83 -5.82
N GLY A 97 6.61 -7.81 -6.64
CA GLY A 97 5.82 -8.20 -7.80
C GLY A 97 5.87 -7.21 -8.98
N MET A 98 6.10 -5.92 -8.72
CA MET A 98 6.12 -4.88 -9.76
C MET A 98 7.54 -4.65 -10.31
N HIS A 99 8.56 -4.63 -9.44
CA HIS A 99 9.92 -4.24 -9.79
C HIS A 99 10.94 -5.38 -9.65
N ASN A 100 10.49 -6.63 -9.44
CA ASN A 100 11.38 -7.78 -9.20
C ASN A 100 12.32 -8.05 -10.39
N PHE A 101 11.95 -7.61 -11.59
CA PHE A 101 12.78 -7.72 -12.80
C PHE A 101 14.09 -6.91 -12.74
N LEU A 102 14.19 -5.94 -11.80
CA LEU A 102 15.39 -5.11 -11.61
C LEU A 102 16.41 -5.77 -10.66
N ILE A 103 16.00 -6.76 -9.87
CA ILE A 103 16.81 -7.30 -8.76
C ILE A 103 18.12 -7.88 -9.24
N GLU A 104 18.10 -8.69 -10.30
CA GLU A 104 19.29 -9.35 -10.84
C GLU A 104 20.35 -8.33 -11.26
N GLU A 105 19.96 -7.26 -11.94
CA GLU A 105 20.88 -6.21 -12.40
C GLU A 105 21.40 -5.37 -11.24
N LEU A 106 20.55 -5.00 -10.27
CA LEU A 106 21.00 -4.30 -9.06
C LEU A 106 22.00 -5.13 -8.25
N GLU A 107 21.79 -6.45 -8.16
CA GLU A 107 22.74 -7.35 -7.50
C GLU A 107 24.07 -7.45 -8.22
N ALA A 108 24.04 -7.52 -9.56
CA ALA A 108 25.24 -7.56 -10.40
C ALA A 108 26.08 -6.29 -10.22
N ASP A 109 25.43 -5.13 -10.10
CA ASP A 109 26.07 -3.83 -9.91
C ASP A 109 26.41 -3.54 -8.43
N GLY A 110 26.05 -4.44 -7.50
CA GLY A 110 26.34 -4.28 -6.07
C GLY A 110 25.51 -3.18 -5.39
N ILE A 111 24.39 -2.77 -5.99
CA ILE A 111 23.50 -1.73 -5.48
C ILE A 111 22.53 -2.33 -4.45
N ALA A 112 22.43 -1.71 -3.27
CA ALA A 112 21.47 -2.13 -2.26
C ALA A 112 20.03 -1.78 -2.71
N TYR A 113 19.08 -2.62 -2.31
CA TYR A 113 17.67 -2.35 -2.56
C TYR A 113 16.81 -2.71 -1.35
N TYR A 114 15.66 -2.06 -1.24
CA TYR A 114 14.59 -2.37 -0.30
C TYR A 114 13.34 -2.71 -1.08
N ILE A 115 12.62 -3.77 -0.68
CA ILE A 115 11.40 -4.20 -1.35
C ILE A 115 10.20 -3.96 -0.43
N SER A 116 9.32 -3.04 -0.82
CA SER A 116 8.02 -2.85 -0.17
C SER A 116 7.09 -4.02 -0.51
N ASN A 117 6.46 -4.56 0.51
CA ASN A 117 5.40 -5.58 0.39
C ASN A 117 4.26 -5.27 1.38
N ALA A 118 3.83 -4.02 1.45
CA ALA A 118 2.81 -3.60 2.40
C ALA A 118 1.40 -3.89 1.86
N THR A 119 0.82 -5.02 2.27
CA THR A 119 -0.54 -5.45 1.93
C THR A 119 -1.58 -5.16 3.01
N SER A 120 -1.18 -4.50 4.11
CA SER A 120 -2.06 -4.09 5.21
C SER A 120 -1.57 -2.80 5.87
N ILE A 121 -2.43 -2.14 6.64
CA ILE A 121 -2.06 -0.94 7.41
C ILE A 121 -0.97 -1.27 8.44
N GLU A 122 -1.00 -2.47 9.03
CA GLU A 122 0.05 -2.91 9.96
C GLU A 122 1.38 -3.12 9.25
N ALA A 123 1.37 -3.68 8.02
CA ALA A 123 2.56 -3.79 7.19
C ALA A 123 3.14 -2.42 6.83
N VAL A 124 2.29 -1.42 6.52
CA VAL A 124 2.74 -0.03 6.29
C VAL A 124 3.44 0.55 7.53
N LYS A 125 2.89 0.33 8.72
CA LYS A 125 3.52 0.81 9.97
C LYS A 125 4.90 0.19 10.18
N ASN A 126 5.04 -1.12 9.92
CA ASN A 126 6.32 -1.80 10.02
C ASN A 126 7.32 -1.27 8.99
N GLU A 127 6.87 -1.08 7.74
CA GLU A 127 7.69 -0.51 6.68
C GLU A 127 8.19 0.90 7.02
N ILE A 128 7.35 1.77 7.60
CA ILE A 128 7.75 3.10 8.07
C ILE A 128 8.90 3.01 9.09
N LEU A 129 8.85 2.06 10.04
CA LEU A 129 9.94 1.86 11.01
C LEU A 129 11.22 1.37 10.36
N GLU A 130 11.11 0.41 9.43
CA GLU A 130 12.26 -0.14 8.72
C GLU A 130 12.92 0.92 7.84
N VAL A 131 12.14 1.71 7.11
CA VAL A 131 12.63 2.82 6.29
C VAL A 131 13.26 3.91 7.16
N GLY A 132 12.65 4.25 8.31
CA GLY A 132 13.22 5.17 9.27
C GLY A 132 14.59 4.72 9.76
N LYS A 133 14.73 3.43 10.09
CA LYS A 133 16.02 2.82 10.49
C LYS A 133 17.03 2.84 9.35
N LEU A 134 16.59 2.44 8.14
CA LEU A 134 17.46 2.36 6.95
C LEU A 134 18.03 3.74 6.56
N THR A 135 17.21 4.78 6.69
CA THR A 135 17.56 6.16 6.31
C THR A 135 18.14 7.02 7.44
N GLY A 136 18.27 6.44 8.66
CA GLY A 136 18.78 7.16 9.83
C GLY A 136 17.78 8.10 10.50
N HIS A 137 16.48 7.91 10.27
CA HIS A 137 15.36 8.75 10.74
C HIS A 137 14.40 7.99 11.69
N GLU A 138 14.92 7.15 12.56
CA GLU A 138 14.12 6.31 13.47
C GLU A 138 13.21 7.09 14.40
N LYS A 139 13.62 8.29 14.83
CA LYS A 139 12.83 9.13 15.72
C LYS A 139 11.61 9.71 15.01
N GLU A 140 11.82 10.19 13.80
CA GLU A 140 10.81 10.75 12.93
C GLU A 140 9.79 9.68 12.52
N ALA A 141 10.25 8.47 12.20
CA ALA A 141 9.39 7.32 11.91
C ALA A 141 8.45 7.01 13.08
N LYS A 142 8.94 7.04 14.32
CA LYS A 142 8.08 6.85 15.52
C LYS A 142 7.04 7.95 15.66
N VAL A 143 7.39 9.20 15.36
CA VAL A 143 6.42 10.32 15.37
C VAL A 143 5.35 10.11 14.31
N VAL A 144 5.72 9.67 13.11
CA VAL A 144 4.75 9.33 12.04
C VAL A 144 3.77 8.26 12.53
N LEU A 145 4.24 7.21 13.18
CA LEU A 145 3.38 6.15 13.70
C LEU A 145 2.42 6.63 14.79
N GLU A 146 2.88 7.46 15.73
CA GLU A 146 2.00 8.02 16.77
C GLU A 146 0.92 8.93 16.15
N ASN A 147 1.25 9.67 15.11
CA ASN A 147 0.29 10.46 14.35
C ASN A 147 -0.76 9.58 13.65
N MET A 148 -0.32 8.49 12.98
CA MET A 148 -1.23 7.52 12.36
C MET A 148 -2.13 6.88 13.41
N LYS A 149 -1.57 6.42 14.53
CA LYS A 149 -2.32 5.84 15.65
C LYS A 149 -3.37 6.80 16.20
N THR A 150 -3.02 8.07 16.38
CA THR A 150 -3.95 9.10 16.85
C THR A 150 -5.10 9.33 15.88
N LYS A 151 -4.82 9.31 14.57
CA LYS A 151 -5.85 9.42 13.53
C LYS A 151 -6.79 8.20 13.55
N LEU A 152 -6.23 6.99 13.66
CA LEU A 152 -6.99 5.75 13.65
C LEU A 152 -7.72 5.46 14.98
N ALA A 153 -7.25 5.99 16.11
CA ALA A 153 -7.88 5.80 17.42
C ALA A 153 -9.26 6.47 17.55
N LYS A 154 -9.64 7.33 16.62
CA LYS A 154 -10.98 7.95 16.59
C LYS A 154 -12.04 7.02 16.01
N LEU A 155 -11.60 5.92 15.41
CA LEU A 155 -12.48 4.90 14.86
C LEU A 155 -13.09 4.09 16.00
N SER A 156 -14.31 3.60 15.80
CA SER A 156 -14.89 2.60 16.69
C SER A 156 -13.94 1.40 16.79
N ASP A 157 -13.92 0.74 17.94
CA ASP A 157 -13.01 -0.39 18.27
C ASP A 157 -13.11 -1.64 17.39
N GLY A 158 -13.60 -1.50 16.15
CA GLY A 158 -13.68 -2.54 15.12
C GLY A 158 -14.86 -3.50 15.28
N SER A 159 -15.67 -3.36 16.30
CA SER A 159 -16.86 -4.20 16.53
C SER A 159 -18.13 -3.47 16.09
N VAL A 160 -18.29 -3.20 14.79
CA VAL A 160 -19.57 -2.72 14.27
C VAL A 160 -20.49 -3.93 14.09
N GLU A 161 -21.52 -4.02 14.94
CA GLU A 161 -22.60 -4.98 14.73
C GLU A 161 -23.34 -4.58 13.43
N ASN A 162 -23.35 -5.43 12.40
CA ASN A 162 -23.88 -5.14 11.06
C ASN A 162 -23.11 -4.01 10.32
N PRO A 163 -21.87 -4.22 9.93
CA PRO A 163 -21.09 -3.24 9.19
C PRO A 163 -21.73 -2.91 7.84
N LYS A 164 -21.69 -1.65 7.44
CA LYS A 164 -22.07 -1.23 6.08
C LYS A 164 -21.25 -1.97 5.05
N THR A 165 -21.90 -2.35 3.95
CA THR A 165 -21.24 -3.03 2.83
C THR A 165 -20.76 -2.04 1.79
N VAL A 166 -19.54 -2.24 1.29
CA VAL A 166 -18.87 -1.36 0.34
C VAL A 166 -18.55 -2.10 -0.95
N TYR A 167 -18.94 -1.54 -2.08
CA TYR A 167 -18.42 -1.88 -3.40
C TYR A 167 -17.35 -0.85 -3.78
N TYR A 168 -16.13 -1.32 -4.03
CA TYR A 168 -15.05 -0.49 -4.55
C TYR A 168 -14.87 -0.80 -6.04
N GLU A 169 -15.17 0.16 -6.92
CA GLU A 169 -14.98 0.03 -8.36
C GLU A 169 -13.59 0.52 -8.74
N VAL A 170 -12.68 -0.44 -8.98
CA VAL A 170 -11.31 -0.14 -9.48
C VAL A 170 -11.37 0.26 -10.94
N TRP A 171 -12.18 -0.46 -11.73
CA TRP A 171 -12.34 -0.26 -13.17
C TRP A 171 -13.73 -0.74 -13.61
N ASN A 172 -14.24 -0.18 -14.71
CA ASN A 172 -15.61 -0.40 -15.15
C ASN A 172 -15.76 -1.21 -16.46
N ALA A 173 -14.67 -1.54 -17.16
CA ALA A 173 -14.73 -2.29 -18.42
C ALA A 173 -13.47 -3.14 -18.67
N PRO A 174 -13.41 -4.42 -18.22
CA PRO A 174 -14.44 -5.12 -17.42
C PRO A 174 -14.54 -4.56 -16.01
N TYR A 175 -15.66 -4.84 -15.30
CA TYR A 175 -15.79 -4.48 -13.89
C TYR A 175 -14.72 -5.19 -13.07
N MET A 176 -13.93 -4.40 -12.36
CA MET A 176 -12.89 -4.88 -11.46
C MET A 176 -13.11 -4.29 -10.07
N SER A 177 -13.02 -5.13 -9.06
CA SER A 177 -13.19 -4.73 -7.66
C SER A 177 -11.96 -5.12 -6.84
N VAL A 178 -12.08 -5.11 -5.53
CA VAL A 178 -11.05 -5.52 -4.58
C VAL A 178 -11.49 -6.79 -3.84
N GLY A 179 -10.58 -7.73 -3.67
CA GLY A 179 -10.80 -8.94 -2.88
C GLY A 179 -10.00 -8.91 -1.58
N THR A 180 -10.01 -10.01 -0.83
CA THR A 180 -9.48 -10.09 0.53
C THR A 180 -7.98 -9.85 0.66
N THR A 181 -7.20 -10.13 -0.38
CA THR A 181 -5.74 -9.92 -0.35
C THR A 181 -5.31 -8.52 -0.80
N SER A 182 -6.26 -7.65 -1.21
CA SER A 182 -5.92 -6.28 -1.56
C SER A 182 -5.69 -5.41 -0.33
N PHE A 183 -4.75 -4.48 -0.42
CA PHE A 183 -4.54 -3.44 0.58
C PHE A 183 -5.81 -2.62 0.86
N ILE A 184 -6.61 -2.33 -0.17
CA ILE A 184 -7.85 -1.55 -0.07
C ILE A 184 -8.90 -2.29 0.77
N ASN A 185 -8.91 -3.64 0.75
CA ASN A 185 -9.79 -4.41 1.62
C ASN A 185 -9.48 -4.18 3.10
N ASP A 186 -8.19 -4.08 3.47
CA ASP A 186 -7.78 -3.76 4.84
C ASP A 186 -8.20 -2.33 5.25
N VAL A 187 -8.18 -1.38 4.32
CA VAL A 187 -8.69 -0.01 4.54
C VAL A 187 -10.19 -0.03 4.81
N ILE A 188 -10.97 -0.79 4.02
CA ILE A 188 -12.42 -0.93 4.20
C ILE A 188 -12.72 -1.55 5.57
N ALA A 189 -12.04 -2.63 5.93
CA ALA A 189 -12.22 -3.30 7.21
C ALA A 189 -11.83 -2.40 8.39
N THR A 190 -10.72 -1.68 8.29
CA THR A 190 -10.26 -0.75 9.34
C THR A 190 -11.21 0.41 9.53
N ALA A 191 -11.91 0.86 8.48
CA ALA A 191 -12.96 1.88 8.59
C ALA A 191 -14.28 1.36 9.20
N GLY A 192 -14.35 0.09 9.61
CA GLY A 192 -15.54 -0.54 10.20
C GLY A 192 -16.59 -0.94 9.18
N ALA A 193 -16.22 -1.13 7.92
CA ALA A 193 -17.10 -1.59 6.86
C ALA A 193 -16.72 -2.99 6.38
N ARG A 194 -17.56 -3.58 5.52
CA ARG A 194 -17.33 -4.88 4.89
C ARG A 194 -17.31 -4.74 3.38
N ASN A 195 -16.29 -5.28 2.75
CA ASN A 195 -16.23 -5.39 1.30
C ASN A 195 -17.29 -6.39 0.81
N ILE A 196 -18.05 -6.05 -0.25
CA ILE A 196 -19.04 -6.99 -0.80
C ILE A 196 -18.42 -8.23 -1.45
N PHE A 197 -17.12 -8.21 -1.74
CA PHE A 197 -16.34 -9.30 -2.33
C PHE A 197 -15.32 -9.88 -1.34
N ASP A 198 -15.63 -9.89 -0.05
CA ASP A 198 -14.81 -10.49 1.01
C ASP A 198 -14.73 -12.03 0.97
N ASP A 199 -15.39 -12.66 0.02
CA ASP A 199 -15.31 -14.09 -0.31
C ASP A 199 -14.34 -14.40 -1.47
N LEU A 200 -13.78 -13.37 -2.14
CA LEU A 200 -12.82 -13.54 -3.23
C LEU A 200 -11.39 -13.29 -2.73
N THR A 201 -10.51 -14.27 -2.97
CA THR A 201 -9.12 -14.22 -2.51
C THR A 201 -8.17 -13.52 -3.49
N ASP A 202 -8.57 -13.29 -4.73
CA ASP A 202 -7.82 -12.46 -5.68
C ASP A 202 -7.76 -11.01 -5.16
N GLY A 203 -6.62 -10.33 -5.32
CA GLY A 203 -6.48 -8.94 -4.90
C GLY A 203 -7.37 -7.99 -5.68
N TYR A 204 -7.48 -8.20 -6.98
CA TYR A 204 -8.25 -7.36 -7.91
C TYR A 204 -9.09 -8.20 -8.86
N PRO A 205 -10.16 -8.84 -8.39
CA PRO A 205 -10.97 -9.75 -9.19
C PRO A 205 -11.78 -8.99 -10.25
N VAL A 206 -11.90 -9.59 -11.43
CA VAL A 206 -12.92 -9.23 -12.41
C VAL A 206 -14.25 -9.83 -11.93
N VAL A 207 -15.27 -9.00 -11.85
CA VAL A 207 -16.60 -9.35 -11.31
C VAL A 207 -17.69 -9.09 -12.33
N SER A 208 -18.83 -9.78 -12.21
CA SER A 208 -19.98 -9.52 -13.09
C SER A 208 -20.89 -8.43 -12.52
N GLU A 209 -21.57 -7.71 -13.41
CA GLU A 209 -22.53 -6.70 -13.05
C GLU A 209 -23.68 -7.27 -12.19
N GLU A 210 -24.17 -8.46 -12.56
CA GLU A 210 -25.20 -9.16 -11.81
C GLU A 210 -24.76 -9.49 -10.38
N SER A 211 -23.48 -9.85 -10.18
CA SER A 211 -22.95 -10.13 -8.85
C SER A 211 -22.91 -8.87 -7.98
N ILE A 212 -22.58 -7.71 -8.56
CA ILE A 212 -22.61 -6.43 -7.86
C ILE A 212 -24.04 -6.09 -7.43
N ILE A 213 -24.99 -6.17 -8.35
CA ILE A 213 -26.40 -5.89 -8.09
C ILE A 213 -26.98 -6.84 -7.02
N ALA A 214 -26.66 -8.14 -7.12
CA ALA A 214 -27.15 -9.15 -6.17
C ALA A 214 -26.64 -8.95 -4.75
N ARG A 215 -25.39 -8.42 -4.58
CA ARG A 215 -24.76 -8.17 -3.28
C ARG A 215 -25.22 -6.88 -2.60
N LYS A 216 -25.96 -6.01 -3.31
CA LYS A 216 -26.68 -4.85 -2.78
C LYS A 216 -25.82 -3.96 -1.85
N PRO A 217 -24.70 -3.39 -2.30
CA PRO A 217 -23.86 -2.56 -1.45
C PRO A 217 -24.59 -1.37 -0.87
N ASP A 218 -24.25 -1.02 0.39
CA ASP A 218 -24.73 0.19 1.08
C ASP A 218 -24.01 1.45 0.61
N VAL A 219 -22.75 1.29 0.16
CA VAL A 219 -21.90 2.38 -0.33
C VAL A 219 -21.15 1.91 -1.58
N ILE A 220 -21.03 2.79 -2.57
CA ILE A 220 -20.19 2.60 -3.77
C ILE A 220 -19.09 3.63 -3.77
N LEU A 221 -17.84 3.17 -3.91
CA LEU A 221 -16.66 4.02 -4.07
C LEU A 221 -16.14 3.87 -5.51
N LEU A 222 -16.01 4.98 -6.20
CA LEU A 222 -15.51 5.07 -7.57
C LEU A 222 -14.15 5.74 -7.57
N THR A 223 -13.18 5.18 -8.27
CA THR A 223 -11.85 5.80 -8.42
C THR A 223 -11.95 7.04 -9.31
N ALA A 224 -11.37 8.15 -8.90
CA ALA A 224 -11.35 9.37 -9.70
C ALA A 224 -10.64 9.15 -11.04
N SER A 225 -9.60 8.30 -11.08
CA SER A 225 -8.86 7.95 -12.29
C SER A 225 -9.69 7.21 -13.35
N SER A 226 -10.77 6.53 -12.96
CA SER A 226 -11.66 5.84 -13.90
C SER A 226 -12.51 6.79 -14.75
N GLY A 227 -12.68 8.04 -14.32
CA GLY A 227 -13.56 9.01 -14.96
C GLY A 227 -15.06 8.71 -14.81
N VAL A 228 -15.44 7.65 -14.08
CA VAL A 228 -16.83 7.31 -13.78
C VAL A 228 -17.41 8.28 -12.76
N THR A 229 -18.64 8.71 -12.96
CA THR A 229 -19.34 9.66 -12.06
C THR A 229 -20.47 8.98 -11.30
N ALA A 230 -20.86 9.54 -10.16
CA ALA A 230 -22.03 9.04 -9.41
C ALA A 230 -23.31 9.10 -10.26
N ALA A 231 -23.46 10.10 -11.12
CA ALA A 231 -24.62 10.21 -12.03
C ALA A 231 -24.67 9.08 -13.04
N SER A 232 -23.52 8.72 -13.66
CA SER A 232 -23.45 7.64 -14.64
C SER A 232 -23.74 6.26 -14.05
N ILE A 233 -23.54 6.07 -12.74
CA ILE A 233 -23.90 4.83 -12.04
C ILE A 233 -25.42 4.62 -12.02
N ALA A 234 -26.18 5.68 -11.76
CA ALA A 234 -27.66 5.60 -11.72
C ALA A 234 -28.27 5.25 -13.10
N GLU A 235 -27.56 5.51 -14.20
CA GLU A 235 -27.97 5.20 -15.57
C GLU A 235 -27.69 3.75 -16.00
N ARG A 236 -26.87 3.01 -15.23
CA ARG A 236 -26.59 1.60 -15.50
C ARG A 236 -27.84 0.74 -15.29
N ALA A 237 -28.07 -0.23 -16.19
CA ALA A 237 -29.27 -1.07 -16.14
C ALA A 237 -29.33 -1.89 -14.82
N GLY A 238 -30.43 -1.78 -14.08
CA GLY A 238 -30.63 -2.50 -12.81
C GLY A 238 -29.94 -1.90 -11.58
N TRP A 239 -29.04 -0.91 -11.73
CA TRP A 239 -28.33 -0.31 -10.61
C TRP A 239 -29.20 0.60 -9.74
N SER A 240 -30.30 1.13 -10.27
CA SER A 240 -31.28 1.91 -9.51
C SER A 240 -31.86 1.16 -8.30
N GLU A 241 -31.80 -0.19 -8.31
CA GLU A 241 -32.28 -1.03 -7.20
C GLU A 241 -31.23 -1.20 -6.08
N ILE A 242 -29.97 -0.85 -6.31
CA ILE A 242 -28.89 -0.96 -5.32
C ILE A 242 -29.12 0.06 -4.19
N PRO A 243 -29.03 -0.34 -2.91
CA PRO A 243 -29.21 0.56 -1.76
C PRO A 243 -28.35 1.82 -1.81
N ALA A 244 -27.08 1.69 -2.21
CA ALA A 244 -26.15 2.81 -2.36
C ALA A 244 -26.67 3.85 -3.36
N VAL A 245 -27.26 3.42 -4.48
CA VAL A 245 -27.80 4.33 -5.51
C VAL A 245 -29.07 5.00 -5.01
N LYS A 246 -30.00 4.22 -4.42
CA LYS A 246 -31.25 4.76 -3.84
C LYS A 246 -31.00 5.82 -2.76
N ASN A 247 -29.96 5.63 -1.97
CA ASN A 247 -29.65 6.47 -0.82
C ASN A 247 -28.61 7.57 -1.12
N ASN A 248 -28.22 7.77 -2.39
CA ASN A 248 -27.18 8.72 -2.80
C ASN A 248 -25.84 8.50 -2.09
N LYS A 249 -25.47 7.23 -1.83
CA LYS A 249 -24.21 6.80 -1.21
C LYS A 249 -23.22 6.28 -2.27
N VAL A 250 -23.09 7.00 -3.39
CA VAL A 250 -22.13 6.76 -4.46
C VAL A 250 -21.13 7.91 -4.46
N PHE A 251 -19.85 7.62 -4.19
CA PHE A 251 -18.82 8.63 -4.02
C PHE A 251 -17.65 8.42 -4.97
N VAL A 252 -17.18 9.50 -5.59
CA VAL A 252 -15.89 9.52 -6.28
C VAL A 252 -14.83 9.87 -5.26
N ILE A 253 -13.81 9.04 -5.14
CA ILE A 253 -12.74 9.18 -4.15
C ILE A 253 -11.40 9.43 -4.84
N ASP A 254 -10.47 10.06 -4.12
CA ASP A 254 -9.06 10.12 -4.51
C ASP A 254 -8.42 8.74 -4.35
N ASP A 255 -8.32 8.00 -5.43
CA ASP A 255 -7.75 6.66 -5.44
C ASP A 255 -6.27 6.63 -5.03
N ASN A 256 -5.51 7.70 -5.26
CA ASN A 256 -4.14 7.81 -4.76
C ASN A 256 -4.07 7.79 -3.22
N LEU A 257 -5.09 8.36 -2.56
CA LEU A 257 -5.18 8.33 -1.10
C LEU A 257 -5.51 6.92 -0.58
N TYR A 258 -6.37 6.17 -1.28
CA TYR A 258 -6.84 4.86 -0.83
C TYR A 258 -5.94 3.70 -1.25
N SER A 259 -5.22 3.82 -2.37
CA SER A 259 -4.44 2.73 -2.95
C SER A 259 -2.96 2.73 -2.59
N ARG A 260 -2.43 3.84 -2.08
CA ARG A 260 -1.01 3.96 -1.74
C ARG A 260 -0.74 3.51 -0.31
N PRO A 261 0.03 2.43 -0.08
CA PRO A 261 0.45 2.02 1.25
C PRO A 261 1.47 3.02 1.82
N SER A 262 0.97 4.09 2.43
CA SER A 262 1.76 5.21 2.97
C SER A 262 1.13 5.74 4.26
N PRO A 263 1.78 6.67 5.01
CA PRO A 263 1.19 7.25 6.22
C PRO A 263 -0.16 7.93 6.01
N ARG A 264 -0.47 8.41 4.78
CA ARG A 264 -1.75 9.04 4.44
C ARG A 264 -2.94 8.08 4.46
N ILE A 265 -2.68 6.78 4.51
CA ILE A 265 -3.76 5.79 4.58
C ILE A 265 -4.67 5.99 5.80
N ALA A 266 -4.14 6.54 6.89
CA ALA A 266 -4.95 6.91 8.05
C ALA A 266 -6.01 7.97 7.71
N ASP A 267 -5.73 8.86 6.74
CA ASP A 267 -6.68 9.86 6.26
C ASP A 267 -7.74 9.21 5.35
N ALA A 268 -7.36 8.22 4.53
CA ALA A 268 -8.30 7.43 3.73
C ALA A 268 -9.32 6.70 4.61
N VAL A 269 -8.83 6.04 5.66
CA VAL A 269 -9.69 5.32 6.61
C VAL A 269 -10.69 6.29 7.28
N ASN A 270 -10.23 7.45 7.78
CA ASN A 270 -11.10 8.46 8.38
C ASN A 270 -12.11 9.05 7.37
N ASN A 271 -11.68 9.24 6.12
CA ASN A 271 -12.56 9.69 5.06
C ASN A 271 -13.66 8.66 4.81
N LEU A 272 -13.30 7.37 4.64
CA LEU A 272 -14.28 6.31 4.45
C LEU A 272 -15.25 6.22 5.63
N GLU A 273 -14.77 6.23 6.86
CA GLU A 273 -15.65 6.23 8.06
C GLU A 273 -16.69 7.36 7.99
N SER A 274 -16.29 8.53 7.53
CA SER A 274 -17.22 9.67 7.38
C SER A 274 -18.28 9.44 6.30
N LEU A 275 -17.94 8.73 5.20
CA LEU A 275 -18.87 8.39 4.11
C LEU A 275 -19.87 7.28 4.51
N LEU A 276 -19.51 6.45 5.48
CA LEU A 276 -20.37 5.38 6.00
C LEU A 276 -21.52 5.92 6.88
N LYS A 277 -21.38 7.10 7.46
CA LYS A 277 -22.42 7.77 8.27
C LYS A 277 -23.56 8.28 7.40
#